data_a69bc4158442378f8f4d866a1e55df9c
#
_entry.id   a69bc4158442378f8f4d866a1e55df9c
#
_cell.length_a   1.000
_cell.length_b   1.000
_cell.length_c   1.000
_cell.angle_alpha   90.00
_cell.angle_beta   90.00
_cell.angle_gamma   90.00
#
_symmetry.space_group_name_H-M   'P 1'
#
loop_
_entity.id
_entity.type
_entity.pdbx_description
1 polymer ?
#
loop_
_entity_poly.entity_id
_entity_poly.type
_entity_poly.pdbx_seq_one_letter_code
_entity_poly.pdbx_strand_id
1 'polypeptide(L)'
;FNIVSHLDSGLCYIFAQPEPLRNNSVGLFDFGRSGLDFYRIDMTRKYPLIVTVEHVNFHDRMNMKRFGKYHEDMDEAFADIVKECMSQVFISSVFLTGIGFADNWMKQSAAVLCQGRRVFVGQNIYTKGACYRSLGGVYTEALSRYFIDTEQTVKTNIGINLMDEKKTFWPIAYGGLEWFNTRGSIEVFLDNTRRIQIVYQDILTEEEWRETVEIYGLPARPKKTTKLSISVEYYGADKGAIVI
;
A
#
# COMPACT_ATOMS: atom_id res chain seq x y z
N PHE A 1 6.79 -12.13 -15.73
CA PHE A 1 6.41 -12.51 -14.35
C PHE A 1 5.95 -11.26 -13.64
N ASN A 2 4.74 -11.28 -13.08
CA ASN A 2 4.28 -10.22 -12.19
C ASN A 2 4.59 -10.64 -10.76
N ILE A 3 5.31 -9.81 -10.02
CA ILE A 3 5.53 -9.97 -8.59
C ILE A 3 4.39 -9.26 -7.88
N VAL A 4 3.76 -9.95 -6.95
CA VAL A 4 2.67 -9.41 -6.12
C VAL A 4 3.11 -9.46 -4.67
N SER A 5 2.92 -8.39 -3.93
CA SER A 5 3.25 -8.35 -2.50
C SER A 5 2.31 -9.24 -1.68
N HIS A 6 2.73 -9.65 -0.48
CA HIS A 6 1.86 -10.37 0.46
C HIS A 6 0.61 -9.54 0.79
N LEU A 7 0.79 -8.24 0.99
CA LEU A 7 -0.32 -7.33 1.29
C LEU A 7 -1.33 -7.27 0.14
N ASP A 8 -0.88 -7.06 -1.10
CA ASP A 8 -1.76 -7.06 -2.26
C ASP A 8 -2.51 -8.38 -2.41
N SER A 9 -1.81 -9.50 -2.20
CA SER A 9 -2.42 -10.83 -2.22
C SER A 9 -3.49 -10.95 -1.13
N GLY A 10 -3.21 -10.49 0.08
CA GLY A 10 -4.16 -10.44 1.19
C GLY A 10 -5.40 -9.59 0.86
N LEU A 11 -5.20 -8.40 0.33
CA LEU A 11 -6.27 -7.51 -0.11
C LEU A 11 -7.12 -8.15 -1.23
N CYS A 12 -6.50 -8.72 -2.25
CA CYS A 12 -7.23 -9.43 -3.32
C CYS A 12 -8.08 -10.57 -2.76
N TYR A 13 -7.55 -11.34 -1.79
CA TYR A 13 -8.32 -12.39 -1.14
C TYR A 13 -9.53 -11.84 -0.37
N ILE A 14 -9.31 -10.79 0.46
CA ILE A 14 -10.35 -10.18 1.29
C ILE A 14 -11.43 -9.53 0.42
N PHE A 15 -11.06 -8.84 -0.65
CA PHE A 15 -12.01 -8.18 -1.54
C PHE A 15 -12.77 -9.16 -2.45
N ALA A 16 -12.25 -10.34 -2.68
CA ALA A 16 -12.97 -11.44 -3.35
C ALA A 16 -14.00 -12.13 -2.45
N GLN A 17 -13.97 -11.89 -1.12
CA GLN A 17 -14.99 -12.41 -0.22
C GLN A 17 -16.29 -11.59 -0.34
N PRO A 18 -17.44 -12.16 0.13
CA PRO A 18 -18.72 -11.45 0.13
C PRO A 18 -18.65 -10.07 0.83
N GLU A 19 -19.28 -9.08 0.23
CA GLU A 19 -19.29 -7.69 0.71
C GLU A 19 -19.65 -7.53 2.20
N PRO A 20 -20.63 -8.28 2.76
CA PRO A 20 -20.96 -8.17 4.19
C PRO A 20 -19.81 -8.45 5.17
N LEU A 21 -18.73 -9.10 4.73
CA LEU A 21 -17.52 -9.30 5.53
C LEU A 21 -16.65 -8.04 5.61
N ARG A 22 -16.90 -7.07 4.74
CA ARG A 22 -16.16 -5.81 4.60
C ARG A 22 -17.00 -4.58 4.94
N ASN A 23 -18.13 -4.77 5.64
CA ASN A 23 -19.01 -3.64 6.00
C ASN A 23 -18.40 -2.69 7.04
N ASN A 24 -17.38 -3.12 7.74
CA ASN A 24 -16.59 -2.32 8.66
C ASN A 24 -15.13 -2.70 8.45
N SER A 25 -14.25 -2.17 9.30
CA SER A 25 -12.83 -2.53 9.26
C SER A 25 -12.63 -4.04 9.31
N VAL A 26 -11.60 -4.50 8.61
CA VAL A 26 -11.19 -5.89 8.55
C VAL A 26 -9.81 -6.02 9.20
N GLY A 27 -9.62 -7.04 10.04
CA GLY A 27 -8.32 -7.40 10.60
C GLY A 27 -7.71 -8.58 9.85
N LEU A 28 -6.41 -8.52 9.61
CA LEU A 28 -5.63 -9.66 9.11
C LEU A 28 -4.44 -9.86 10.05
N PHE A 29 -4.37 -11.00 10.71
CA PHE A 29 -3.21 -11.43 11.46
C PHE A 29 -2.41 -12.43 10.64
N ASP A 30 -1.13 -12.17 10.49
CA ASP A 30 -0.16 -13.09 9.86
C ASP A 30 0.88 -13.51 10.90
N PHE A 31 0.81 -14.77 11.33
CA PHE A 31 1.79 -15.31 12.25
C PHE A 31 2.81 -16.16 11.50
N GLY A 32 3.80 -15.47 10.95
CA GLY A 32 4.90 -16.05 10.21
C GLY A 32 6.07 -16.49 11.10
N ARG A 33 7.19 -16.87 10.46
CA ARG A 33 8.41 -17.29 11.15
C ARG A 33 9.11 -16.16 11.92
N SER A 34 8.99 -14.93 11.45
CA SER A 34 9.56 -13.73 12.06
C SER A 34 8.77 -13.28 13.30
N GLY A 35 7.49 -13.54 13.34
CA GLY A 35 6.58 -13.13 14.39
C GLY A 35 5.19 -12.88 13.87
N LEU A 36 4.38 -12.19 14.69
CA LEU A 36 3.01 -11.83 14.40
C LEU A 36 2.94 -10.41 13.82
N ASP A 37 2.35 -10.28 12.67
CA ASP A 37 1.98 -9.03 12.03
C ASP A 37 0.46 -8.85 12.06
N PHE A 38 0.01 -7.63 12.26
CA PHE A 38 -1.39 -7.24 12.19
C PHE A 38 -1.60 -6.14 11.17
N TYR A 39 -2.57 -6.32 10.30
CA TYR A 39 -3.01 -5.34 9.34
C TYR A 39 -4.46 -4.97 9.62
N ARG A 40 -4.73 -3.68 9.86
CA ARG A 40 -6.07 -3.12 9.89
C ARG A 40 -6.39 -2.53 8.52
N ILE A 41 -7.49 -2.97 7.94
CA ILE A 41 -7.92 -2.59 6.59
C ILE A 41 -9.22 -1.80 6.74
N ASP A 42 -9.15 -0.52 6.49
CA ASP A 42 -10.26 0.42 6.53
C ASP A 42 -10.66 0.82 5.11
N MET A 43 -11.96 1.03 4.89
CA MET A 43 -12.48 1.36 3.57
C MET A 43 -13.43 2.56 3.65
N THR A 44 -13.21 3.56 2.80
CA THR A 44 -14.20 4.63 2.62
C THR A 44 -15.41 4.12 1.85
N ARG A 45 -16.59 4.66 2.16
CA ARG A 45 -17.84 4.31 1.46
C ARG A 45 -18.31 5.40 0.49
N LYS A 46 -17.67 6.56 0.56
CA LYS A 46 -17.94 7.72 -0.30
C LYS A 46 -16.71 7.99 -1.14
N TYR A 47 -16.93 8.54 -2.32
CA TYR A 47 -15.85 8.95 -3.20
C TYR A 47 -15.02 10.09 -2.56
N PRO A 48 -13.68 10.03 -2.63
CA PRO A 48 -12.88 8.98 -3.27
C PRO A 48 -12.90 7.67 -2.47
N LEU A 49 -12.97 6.54 -3.18
CA LEU A 49 -12.93 5.22 -2.58
C LEU A 49 -11.47 4.87 -2.22
N ILE A 50 -11.18 4.79 -0.94
CA ILE A 50 -9.82 4.55 -0.42
C ILE A 50 -9.85 3.32 0.47
N VAL A 51 -8.86 2.45 0.29
CA VAL A 51 -8.50 1.39 1.25
C VAL A 51 -7.24 1.83 1.95
N THR A 52 -7.35 2.12 3.24
CA THR A 52 -6.20 2.42 4.09
C THR A 52 -5.77 1.18 4.84
N VAL A 53 -4.50 0.86 4.81
CA VAL A 53 -3.94 -0.28 5.53
C VAL A 53 -2.93 0.21 6.56
N GLU A 54 -3.25 0.00 7.83
CA GLU A 54 -2.31 0.21 8.92
C GLU A 54 -1.65 -1.13 9.28
N HIS A 55 -0.33 -1.12 9.46
CA HIS A 55 0.46 -2.27 9.82
C HIS A 55 1.11 -2.09 11.19
N VAL A 56 0.97 -3.10 12.05
CA VAL A 56 1.65 -3.18 13.34
C VAL A 56 2.32 -4.54 13.45
N ASN A 57 3.60 -4.57 13.78
CA ASN A 57 4.30 -5.82 14.09
C ASN A 57 4.36 -6.04 15.62
N PHE A 58 4.22 -7.31 16.01
CA PHE A 58 4.31 -7.77 17.40
C PHE A 58 5.43 -8.81 17.57
N HIS A 59 6.48 -8.73 16.75
CA HIS A 59 7.55 -9.73 16.71
C HIS A 59 8.26 -9.91 18.05
N ASP A 60 8.39 -8.85 18.87
CA ASP A 60 9.01 -8.92 20.20
C ASP A 60 8.12 -9.63 21.22
N ARG A 61 6.79 -9.51 21.06
CA ARG A 61 5.80 -10.07 21.97
C ARG A 61 5.35 -11.47 21.56
N MET A 62 5.28 -11.71 20.25
CA MET A 62 4.69 -12.90 19.67
C MET A 62 5.55 -13.44 18.53
N ASN A 63 6.42 -14.40 18.83
CA ASN A 63 7.19 -15.14 17.85
C ASN A 63 7.36 -16.62 18.25
N MET A 64 7.47 -17.49 17.28
CA MET A 64 7.53 -18.94 17.49
C MET A 64 8.74 -19.41 18.31
N LYS A 65 9.86 -18.67 18.28
CA LYS A 65 11.07 -19.03 19.03
C LYS A 65 10.92 -18.79 20.53
N ARG A 66 10.13 -17.77 20.91
CA ARG A 66 9.92 -17.38 22.29
C ARG A 66 9.11 -18.40 23.08
N PHE A 67 8.08 -18.94 22.47
CA PHE A 67 7.11 -19.80 23.17
C PHE A 67 7.46 -21.29 23.10
N GLY A 68 8.21 -21.74 22.10
CA GLY A 68 8.58 -23.14 21.96
C GLY A 68 7.36 -24.05 21.99
N LYS A 69 7.25 -24.87 23.08
CA LYS A 69 6.11 -25.77 23.32
C LYS A 69 5.04 -25.20 24.27
N TYR A 70 5.21 -23.98 24.79
CA TYR A 70 4.31 -23.37 25.78
C TYR A 70 3.13 -22.67 25.08
N HIS A 71 2.11 -23.45 24.75
CA HIS A 71 0.95 -22.96 24.02
C HIS A 71 0.01 -22.07 24.86
N GLU A 72 0.00 -22.24 26.20
CA GLU A 72 -0.85 -21.44 27.09
C GLU A 72 -0.37 -19.98 27.18
N ASP A 73 0.92 -19.78 27.37
CA ASP A 73 1.53 -18.44 27.40
C ASP A 73 1.37 -17.72 26.05
N MET A 74 1.39 -18.48 24.95
CA MET A 74 1.17 -17.97 23.59
C MET A 74 -0.29 -17.53 23.39
N ASP A 75 -1.26 -18.28 23.90
CA ASP A 75 -2.68 -17.96 23.81
C ASP A 75 -3.02 -16.71 24.62
N GLU A 76 -2.46 -16.57 25.82
CA GLU A 76 -2.62 -15.37 26.64
C GLU A 76 -2.01 -14.12 25.99
N ALA A 77 -0.77 -14.23 25.50
CA ALA A 77 -0.10 -13.13 24.79
C ALA A 77 -0.88 -12.70 23.55
N PHE A 78 -1.41 -13.64 22.79
CA PHE A 78 -2.22 -13.33 21.64
C PHE A 78 -3.58 -12.72 22.02
N ALA A 79 -4.23 -13.21 23.09
CA ALA A 79 -5.48 -12.63 23.59
C ALA A 79 -5.30 -11.15 23.97
N ASP A 80 -4.17 -10.78 24.56
CA ASP A 80 -3.88 -9.39 24.93
C ASP A 80 -3.61 -8.51 23.69
N ILE A 81 -2.88 -9.01 22.71
CA ILE A 81 -2.68 -8.33 21.44
C ILE A 81 -4.02 -8.12 20.72
N VAL A 82 -4.88 -9.13 20.70
CA VAL A 82 -6.23 -9.00 20.11
C VAL A 82 -7.04 -7.90 20.80
N LYS A 83 -7.06 -7.85 22.13
CA LYS A 83 -7.75 -6.78 22.89
C LYS A 83 -7.21 -5.40 22.50
N GLU A 84 -5.89 -5.25 22.41
CA GLU A 84 -5.24 -4.00 21.99
C GLU A 84 -5.69 -3.58 20.60
N CYS A 85 -5.55 -4.47 19.60
CA CYS A 85 -5.91 -4.19 18.21
C CYS A 85 -7.42 -3.90 18.01
N MET A 86 -8.28 -4.50 18.82
CA MET A 86 -9.75 -4.37 18.71
C MET A 86 -10.35 -3.23 19.53
N SER A 87 -9.55 -2.55 20.37
CA SER A 87 -10.05 -1.51 21.27
C SER A 87 -10.38 -0.19 20.59
N GLN A 88 -9.73 0.12 19.49
CA GLN A 88 -9.78 1.45 18.86
C GLN A 88 -10.88 1.57 17.79
N VAL A 89 -11.16 0.51 17.06
CA VAL A 89 -12.08 0.50 15.92
C VAL A 89 -12.90 -0.78 15.90
N PHE A 90 -14.15 -0.67 15.46
CA PHE A 90 -15.00 -1.85 15.28
C PHE A 90 -14.59 -2.65 14.05
N ILE A 91 -13.91 -3.76 14.28
CA ILE A 91 -13.53 -4.74 13.26
C ILE A 91 -14.59 -5.84 13.19
N SER A 92 -15.24 -6.00 12.04
CA SER A 92 -16.34 -6.95 11.85
C SER A 92 -15.89 -8.34 11.42
N SER A 93 -14.75 -8.41 10.72
CA SER A 93 -14.19 -9.67 10.22
C SER A 93 -12.69 -9.71 10.47
N VAL A 94 -12.21 -10.88 10.87
CA VAL A 94 -10.79 -11.12 11.14
C VAL A 94 -10.33 -12.35 10.36
N PHE A 95 -9.23 -12.21 9.67
CA PHE A 95 -8.56 -13.29 8.96
C PHE A 95 -7.26 -13.63 9.69
N LEU A 96 -7.02 -14.92 9.91
CA LEU A 96 -5.80 -15.44 10.51
C LEU A 96 -5.07 -16.28 9.48
N THR A 97 -3.79 -16.01 9.27
CA THR A 97 -2.94 -16.75 8.34
C THR A 97 -1.54 -16.94 8.92
N GLY A 98 -0.76 -17.79 8.31
CA GLY A 98 0.61 -18.06 8.72
C GLY A 98 0.76 -19.35 9.56
N ILE A 99 1.97 -19.89 9.52
CA ILE A 99 2.29 -21.19 10.12
C ILE A 99 2.04 -21.23 11.62
N GLY A 100 2.11 -20.09 12.31
CA GLY A 100 1.86 -19.99 13.76
C GLY A 100 0.42 -20.29 14.17
N PHE A 101 -0.54 -20.20 13.21
CA PHE A 101 -1.93 -20.56 13.44
C PHE A 101 -2.28 -21.97 12.95
N ALA A 102 -1.30 -22.81 12.63
CA ALA A 102 -1.55 -24.17 12.13
C ALA A 102 -2.06 -25.13 13.23
N ASP A 103 -1.69 -24.88 14.50
CA ASP A 103 -2.02 -25.73 15.64
C ASP A 103 -3.24 -25.20 16.41
N ASN A 104 -3.90 -26.08 17.16
CA ASN A 104 -5.10 -25.79 17.96
C ASN A 104 -4.76 -25.25 19.37
N TRP A 105 -3.95 -24.19 19.46
CA TRP A 105 -3.56 -23.59 20.74
C TRP A 105 -4.49 -22.44 21.18
N MET A 106 -5.19 -21.80 20.24
CA MET A 106 -6.07 -20.67 20.52
C MET A 106 -7.34 -21.11 21.23
N LYS A 107 -7.46 -20.89 22.52
CA LYS A 107 -8.65 -21.13 23.34
C LYS A 107 -9.21 -19.81 23.88
N GLN A 108 -8.42 -19.11 24.68
CA GLN A 108 -8.75 -17.83 25.28
C GLN A 108 -8.81 -16.72 24.21
N SER A 109 -7.79 -16.65 23.35
CA SER A 109 -7.73 -15.68 22.26
C SER A 109 -8.87 -15.86 21.25
N ALA A 110 -9.24 -17.10 20.93
CA ALA A 110 -10.39 -17.39 20.07
C ALA A 110 -11.70 -16.87 20.68
N ALA A 111 -11.91 -17.02 21.98
CA ALA A 111 -13.07 -16.47 22.67
C ALA A 111 -13.13 -14.94 22.57
N VAL A 112 -11.98 -14.25 22.70
CA VAL A 112 -11.90 -12.79 22.54
C VAL A 112 -12.13 -12.37 21.09
N LEU A 113 -11.52 -13.06 20.12
CA LEU A 113 -11.68 -12.77 18.70
C LEU A 113 -13.13 -12.88 18.24
N CYS A 114 -13.84 -13.93 18.67
CA CYS A 114 -15.21 -14.22 18.22
C CYS A 114 -16.28 -13.33 18.86
N GLN A 115 -15.93 -12.40 19.75
CA GLN A 115 -16.89 -11.50 20.38
C GLN A 115 -17.43 -10.47 19.35
N GLY A 116 -18.62 -10.78 18.77
CA GLY A 116 -19.30 -9.92 17.79
C GLY A 116 -18.62 -9.84 16.42
N ARG A 117 -17.70 -10.76 16.11
CA ARG A 117 -16.90 -10.77 14.87
C ARG A 117 -16.96 -12.12 14.17
N ARG A 118 -16.72 -12.09 12.88
CA ARG A 118 -16.52 -13.31 12.07
C ARG A 118 -15.02 -13.57 11.93
N VAL A 119 -14.57 -14.74 12.33
CA VAL A 119 -13.15 -15.12 12.32
C VAL A 119 -12.93 -16.27 11.33
N PHE A 120 -11.93 -16.10 10.49
CA PHE A 120 -11.56 -17.06 9.45
C PHE A 120 -10.10 -17.44 9.62
N VAL A 121 -9.81 -18.73 9.63
CA VAL A 121 -8.43 -19.24 9.66
C VAL A 121 -8.14 -19.84 8.29
N GLY A 122 -7.04 -19.40 7.66
CA GLY A 122 -6.67 -19.91 6.35
C GLY A 122 -5.16 -19.84 6.10
N GLN A 123 -4.52 -20.99 5.88
CA GLN A 123 -3.09 -21.09 5.61
C GLN A 123 -2.70 -20.63 4.20
N ASN A 124 -3.64 -20.49 3.30
CA ASN A 124 -3.42 -20.23 1.87
C ASN A 124 -4.03 -18.90 1.39
N ILE A 125 -4.25 -17.95 2.29
CA ILE A 125 -4.85 -16.64 1.98
C ILE A 125 -4.03 -15.93 0.89
N TYR A 126 -2.72 -15.84 1.06
CA TYR A 126 -1.84 -15.18 0.09
C TYR A 126 -1.76 -15.92 -1.25
N THR A 127 -1.66 -17.24 -1.23
CA THR A 127 -1.64 -18.03 -2.47
C THR A 127 -2.94 -17.85 -3.27
N LYS A 128 -4.09 -17.91 -2.61
CA LYS A 128 -5.38 -17.66 -3.25
C LYS A 128 -5.51 -16.24 -3.76
N GLY A 129 -5.09 -15.27 -2.97
CA GLY A 129 -5.11 -13.86 -3.37
C GLY A 129 -4.23 -13.57 -4.57
N ALA A 130 -3.03 -14.14 -4.63
CA ALA A 130 -2.16 -14.05 -5.80
C ALA A 130 -2.80 -14.67 -7.04
N CYS A 131 -3.47 -15.83 -6.91
CA CYS A 131 -4.26 -16.42 -7.99
C CYS A 131 -5.39 -15.50 -8.45
N TYR A 132 -6.13 -14.89 -7.52
CA TYR A 132 -7.21 -13.96 -7.84
C TYR A 132 -6.66 -12.73 -8.57
N ARG A 133 -5.52 -12.20 -8.13
CA ARG A 133 -4.84 -11.09 -8.81
C ARG A 133 -4.46 -11.44 -10.25
N SER A 134 -3.94 -12.64 -10.47
CA SER A 134 -3.54 -13.13 -11.81
C SER A 134 -4.73 -13.37 -12.73
N LEU A 135 -5.84 -13.86 -12.18
CA LEU A 135 -7.06 -14.12 -12.95
C LEU A 135 -7.78 -12.82 -13.32
N GLY A 136 -7.68 -11.78 -12.50
CA GLY A 136 -8.38 -10.51 -12.72
C GLY A 136 -9.91 -10.65 -12.73
N GLY A 137 -10.58 -9.80 -13.50
CA GLY A 137 -12.04 -9.84 -13.68
C GLY A 137 -12.79 -9.70 -12.35
N VAL A 138 -13.79 -10.55 -12.13
CA VAL A 138 -14.65 -10.51 -10.93
C VAL A 138 -13.89 -10.60 -9.60
N TYR A 139 -12.71 -11.22 -9.57
CA TYR A 139 -11.93 -11.36 -8.33
C TYR A 139 -11.24 -10.07 -7.90
N THR A 140 -10.92 -9.19 -8.85
CA THR A 140 -10.23 -7.93 -8.58
C THR A 140 -11.13 -6.71 -8.79
N GLU A 141 -12.31 -6.87 -9.40
CA GLU A 141 -13.21 -5.76 -9.73
C GLU A 141 -13.57 -4.89 -8.52
N ALA A 142 -13.87 -5.53 -7.38
CA ALA A 142 -14.20 -4.79 -6.16
C ALA A 142 -13.03 -3.96 -5.66
N LEU A 143 -11.80 -4.50 -5.68
CA LEU A 143 -10.59 -3.81 -5.21
C LEU A 143 -10.12 -2.72 -6.19
N SER A 144 -10.26 -2.94 -7.50
CA SER A 144 -9.80 -1.99 -8.53
C SER A 144 -10.52 -0.63 -8.51
N ARG A 145 -11.64 -0.54 -7.79
CA ARG A 145 -12.38 0.71 -7.60
C ARG A 145 -11.78 1.61 -6.51
N TYR A 146 -10.89 1.06 -5.70
CA TYR A 146 -10.28 1.75 -4.56
C TYR A 146 -8.86 2.17 -4.88
N PHE A 147 -8.52 3.35 -4.40
CA PHE A 147 -7.13 3.71 -4.19
C PHE A 147 -6.62 2.98 -2.95
N ILE A 148 -5.47 2.28 -3.07
CA ILE A 148 -4.89 1.53 -1.96
C ILE A 148 -3.84 2.40 -1.29
N ASP A 149 -4.14 2.90 -0.10
CA ASP A 149 -3.25 3.73 0.71
C ASP A 149 -2.52 2.86 1.76
N THR A 150 -1.24 2.68 1.54
CA THR A 150 -0.33 1.97 2.45
C THR A 150 0.90 2.83 2.74
N GLU A 151 1.72 2.43 3.71
CA GLU A 151 3.01 3.06 3.98
C GLU A 151 3.99 3.04 2.78
N GLN A 152 3.72 2.20 1.79
CA GLN A 152 4.56 2.04 0.59
C GLN A 152 4.01 2.79 -0.62
N THR A 153 2.78 3.30 -0.54
CA THR A 153 2.08 3.93 -1.67
C THR A 153 2.54 5.38 -1.87
N VAL A 154 3.00 5.68 -3.08
CA VAL A 154 3.29 7.05 -3.50
C VAL A 154 1.99 7.80 -3.71
N LYS A 155 1.82 8.95 -3.05
CA LYS A 155 0.60 9.77 -3.12
C LYS A 155 0.70 10.95 -4.07
N THR A 156 1.86 11.16 -4.68
CA THR A 156 2.14 12.36 -5.47
C THR A 156 2.48 12.01 -6.92
N ASN A 157 1.77 12.60 -7.85
CA ASN A 157 2.20 12.68 -9.24
C ASN A 157 3.33 13.70 -9.35
N ILE A 158 4.43 13.36 -10.00
CA ILE A 158 5.51 14.29 -10.32
C ILE A 158 5.60 14.49 -11.82
N GLY A 159 5.60 15.73 -12.27
CA GLY A 159 5.63 16.04 -13.69
C GLY A 159 6.11 17.45 -13.99
N ILE A 160 5.89 17.88 -15.22
CA ILE A 160 6.21 19.21 -15.72
C ILE A 160 5.02 19.79 -16.48
N ASN A 161 4.98 21.11 -16.60
CA ASN A 161 4.06 21.76 -17.52
C ASN A 161 4.71 21.93 -18.89
N LEU A 162 4.13 21.28 -19.90
CA LEU A 162 4.53 21.51 -21.27
C LEU A 162 3.97 22.85 -21.76
N MET A 163 4.79 23.58 -22.52
CA MET A 163 4.40 24.85 -23.17
C MET A 163 3.71 24.52 -24.50
N ASP A 164 2.54 23.91 -24.40
CA ASP A 164 1.56 23.85 -25.49
C ASP A 164 0.55 25.04 -25.37
N GLU A 165 -0.43 25.09 -26.23
CA GLU A 165 -1.43 26.17 -26.22
C GLU A 165 -2.18 26.32 -24.87
N LYS A 166 -2.18 25.28 -24.02
CA LYS A 166 -2.96 25.19 -22.77
C LYS A 166 -2.13 25.03 -21.50
N LYS A 167 -0.79 25.00 -21.56
CA LYS A 167 0.08 24.60 -20.42
C LYS A 167 -0.36 23.32 -19.76
N THR A 168 -0.32 22.24 -20.52
CA THR A 168 -0.78 20.94 -20.06
C THR A 168 0.21 20.32 -19.07
N PHE A 169 -0.28 19.91 -17.90
CA PHE A 169 0.50 19.09 -16.96
C PHE A 169 0.79 17.73 -17.60
N TRP A 170 2.07 17.38 -17.63
CA TRP A 170 2.52 16.07 -18.09
C TRP A 170 3.19 15.31 -16.96
N PRO A 171 2.55 14.28 -16.41
CA PRO A 171 3.14 13.47 -15.36
C PRO A 171 4.30 12.63 -15.89
N ILE A 172 5.41 12.61 -15.17
CA ILE A 172 6.59 11.78 -15.41
C ILE A 172 6.49 10.51 -14.57
N ALA A 173 6.12 10.66 -13.30
CA ALA A 173 5.84 9.54 -12.40
C ALA A 173 4.42 9.69 -11.83
N TYR A 174 3.69 8.60 -11.83
CA TYR A 174 2.31 8.56 -11.34
C TYR A 174 2.27 8.03 -9.91
N GLY A 175 1.57 8.73 -9.02
CA GLY A 175 1.18 8.20 -7.72
C GLY A 175 0.15 7.07 -7.84
N GLY A 176 -0.12 6.40 -6.74
CA GLY A 176 -1.07 5.30 -6.67
C GLY A 176 -0.45 3.92 -6.76
N LEU A 177 0.86 3.85 -6.96
CA LEU A 177 1.65 2.62 -6.95
C LEU A 177 2.60 2.60 -5.74
N GLU A 178 3.12 1.43 -5.43
CA GLU A 178 4.19 1.27 -4.46
C GLU A 178 5.47 1.97 -4.96
N TRP A 179 6.21 2.60 -4.06
CA TRP A 179 7.36 3.44 -4.41
C TRP A 179 8.41 2.71 -5.29
N PHE A 180 8.64 1.42 -5.06
CA PHE A 180 9.61 0.62 -5.83
C PHE A 180 9.13 0.27 -7.26
N ASN A 181 7.83 0.47 -7.54
CA ASN A 181 7.22 0.34 -8.87
C ASN A 181 7.01 1.70 -9.55
N THR A 182 7.22 2.81 -8.82
CA THR A 182 6.95 4.15 -9.30
C THR A 182 8.22 4.79 -9.84
N ARG A 183 8.31 4.90 -11.16
CA ARG A 183 9.40 5.55 -11.87
C ARG A 183 8.91 6.06 -13.22
N GLY A 184 9.60 7.03 -13.77
CA GLY A 184 9.29 7.53 -15.10
C GLY A 184 10.41 8.39 -15.66
N SER A 185 10.35 8.61 -16.97
CA SER A 185 11.27 9.53 -17.64
C SER A 185 10.60 10.19 -18.84
N ILE A 186 11.06 11.39 -19.17
CA ILE A 186 10.62 12.14 -20.33
C ILE A 186 11.82 12.85 -20.98
N GLU A 187 11.76 12.99 -22.27
CA GLU A 187 12.68 13.83 -23.04
C GLU A 187 11.94 15.08 -23.53
N VAL A 188 12.48 16.26 -23.24
CA VAL A 188 11.89 17.54 -23.61
C VAL A 188 12.91 18.48 -24.21
N PHE A 189 12.47 19.47 -24.97
CA PHE A 189 13.32 20.54 -25.49
C PHE A 189 13.07 21.83 -24.72
N LEU A 190 14.15 22.47 -24.29
CA LEU A 190 14.08 23.78 -23.67
C LEU A 190 13.76 24.85 -24.71
N ASP A 191 12.83 25.74 -24.37
CA ASP A 191 12.53 26.90 -25.22
C ASP A 191 13.67 27.93 -25.15
N ASN A 192 13.66 28.84 -24.20
CA ASN A 192 14.71 29.85 -24.02
C ASN A 192 14.96 30.14 -22.54
N THR A 193 14.87 29.10 -21.73
CA THR A 193 15.00 29.21 -20.29
C THR A 193 16.04 28.22 -19.76
N ARG A 194 16.68 28.57 -18.67
CA ARG A 194 17.52 27.67 -17.89
C ARG A 194 16.81 27.14 -16.65
N ARG A 195 15.49 27.35 -16.57
CA ARG A 195 14.70 26.95 -15.44
C ARG A 195 13.62 25.97 -15.89
N ILE A 196 13.45 24.92 -15.11
CA ILE A 196 12.34 23.98 -15.26
C ILE A 196 11.47 24.08 -14.02
N GLN A 197 10.18 24.06 -14.20
CA GLN A 197 9.20 23.99 -13.13
C GLN A 197 8.75 22.54 -12.98
N ILE A 198 9.14 21.92 -11.89
CA ILE A 198 8.63 20.63 -11.47
C ILE A 198 7.30 20.85 -10.77
N VAL A 199 6.32 20.09 -11.12
CA VAL A 199 4.95 20.16 -10.58
C VAL A 199 4.67 18.87 -9.82
N TYR A 200 4.22 19.01 -8.61
CA TYR A 200 3.79 17.94 -7.74
C TYR A 200 2.28 18.07 -7.54
N GLN A 201 1.57 16.98 -7.64
CA GLN A 201 0.12 16.94 -7.47
C GLN A 201 -0.26 15.78 -6.55
N ASP A 202 -0.81 16.09 -5.38
CA ASP A 202 -1.35 15.06 -4.49
C ASP A 202 -2.61 14.45 -5.10
N ILE A 203 -2.64 13.11 -5.16
CA ILE A 203 -3.73 12.38 -5.83
C ILE A 203 -4.98 12.21 -4.97
N LEU A 204 -4.90 12.46 -3.66
CA LEU A 204 -6.01 12.35 -2.74
C LEU A 204 -6.65 13.71 -2.44
N THR A 205 -5.83 14.75 -2.27
CA THR A 205 -6.29 16.11 -1.94
C THR A 205 -6.44 17.00 -3.18
N GLU A 206 -5.89 16.58 -4.32
CA GLU A 206 -5.78 17.38 -5.56
C GLU A 206 -4.95 18.66 -5.38
N GLU A 207 -4.25 18.83 -4.27
CA GLU A 207 -3.36 19.95 -4.04
C GLU A 207 -2.16 19.90 -4.97
N GLU A 208 -1.80 21.06 -5.53
CA GLU A 208 -0.67 21.21 -6.43
C GLU A 208 0.35 22.17 -5.84
N TRP A 209 1.63 21.78 -5.86
CA TRP A 209 2.73 22.68 -5.55
C TRP A 209 3.83 22.58 -6.60
N ARG A 210 4.71 23.58 -6.64
CA ARG A 210 5.68 23.72 -7.73
C ARG A 210 7.04 24.10 -7.19
N GLU A 211 8.06 23.51 -7.77
CA GLU A 211 9.45 23.81 -7.49
C GLU A 211 10.15 24.25 -8.79
N THR A 212 10.93 25.34 -8.72
CA THR A 212 11.70 25.80 -9.86
C THR A 212 13.15 25.38 -9.71
N VAL A 213 13.62 24.56 -10.64
CA VAL A 213 14.99 24.07 -10.71
C VAL A 213 15.76 24.85 -11.78
N GLU A 214 16.90 25.42 -11.40
CA GLU A 214 17.81 26.08 -12.33
C GLU A 214 18.86 25.09 -12.83
N ILE A 215 19.04 25.04 -14.16
CA ILE A 215 19.96 24.10 -14.80
C ILE A 215 21.24 24.86 -15.17
N TYR A 216 22.34 24.44 -14.57
CA TYR A 216 23.66 25.02 -14.79
C TYR A 216 24.43 24.32 -15.90
N GLY A 217 25.40 25.02 -16.50
CA GLY A 217 26.30 24.43 -17.51
C GLY A 217 25.71 24.21 -18.90
N LEU A 218 24.50 24.70 -19.17
CA LEU A 218 23.90 24.61 -20.48
C LEU A 218 24.63 25.49 -21.50
N PRO A 219 25.01 24.94 -22.67
CA PRO A 219 25.58 25.74 -23.75
C PRO A 219 24.54 26.72 -24.33
N ALA A 220 25.02 27.85 -24.84
CA ALA A 220 24.15 28.77 -25.60
C ALA A 220 23.76 28.11 -26.93
N ARG A 221 22.46 27.85 -27.09
CA ARG A 221 21.89 27.23 -28.31
C ARG A 221 20.61 27.96 -28.71
N PRO A 222 20.21 27.83 -29.99
CA PRO A 222 18.89 28.31 -30.42
C PRO A 222 17.74 27.69 -29.61
N LYS A 223 16.61 28.38 -29.57
CA LYS A 223 15.39 27.85 -28.93
C LYS A 223 15.03 26.48 -29.45
N LYS A 224 14.54 25.61 -28.53
CA LYS A 224 14.05 24.26 -28.86
C LYS A 224 15.10 23.32 -29.44
N THR A 225 16.38 23.59 -29.19
CA THR A 225 17.49 22.70 -29.67
C THR A 225 18.23 22.01 -28.53
N THR A 226 18.05 22.45 -27.29
CA THR A 226 18.63 21.79 -26.13
C THR A 226 17.67 20.74 -25.62
N LYS A 227 18.03 19.47 -25.78
CA LYS A 227 17.26 18.32 -25.31
C LYS A 227 17.67 18.04 -23.88
N LEU A 228 16.67 17.82 -23.01
CA LEU A 228 16.84 17.35 -21.64
C LEU A 228 16.16 16.01 -21.46
N SER A 229 16.78 15.16 -20.67
CA SER A 229 16.16 13.96 -20.13
C SER A 229 15.88 14.17 -18.67
N ILE A 230 14.63 14.02 -18.26
CA ILE A 230 14.20 14.15 -16.87
C ILE A 230 13.70 12.78 -16.44
N SER A 231 14.27 12.25 -15.36
CA SER A 231 13.81 10.99 -14.76
C SER A 231 13.44 11.18 -13.30
N VAL A 232 12.46 10.42 -12.87
CA VAL A 232 11.97 10.38 -11.48
C VAL A 232 12.06 8.96 -10.98
N GLU A 233 12.68 8.76 -9.83
CA GLU A 233 12.78 7.48 -9.14
C GLU A 233 12.46 7.68 -7.66
N TYR A 234 11.71 6.75 -7.08
CA TYR A 234 11.39 6.73 -5.66
C TYR A 234 12.24 5.70 -4.92
N TYR A 235 12.61 6.01 -3.68
CA TYR A 235 13.27 5.12 -2.72
C TYR A 235 12.58 5.10 -1.36
N GLY A 236 11.36 5.59 -1.31
CA GLY A 236 10.40 5.58 -0.22
C GLY A 236 9.09 6.18 -0.71
N ALA A 237 8.00 5.99 -0.01
CA ALA A 237 6.67 6.50 -0.42
C ALA A 237 6.64 8.04 -0.52
N ASP A 238 7.44 8.71 0.33
CA ASP A 238 7.57 10.17 0.46
C ASP A 238 8.94 10.70 0.00
N LYS A 239 9.80 9.83 -0.53
CA LYS A 239 11.18 10.16 -0.90
C LYS A 239 11.51 9.71 -2.29
N GLY A 240 12.05 10.63 -3.09
CA GLY A 240 12.47 10.34 -4.45
C GLY A 240 13.61 11.24 -4.90
N ALA A 241 14.12 10.96 -6.08
CA ALA A 241 15.10 11.77 -6.78
C ALA A 241 14.57 12.15 -8.17
N ILE A 242 14.85 13.38 -8.57
CA ILE A 242 14.63 13.87 -9.92
C ILE A 242 16.02 14.15 -10.51
N VAL A 243 16.30 13.50 -11.61
CA VAL A 243 17.56 13.65 -12.36
C VAL A 243 17.26 14.34 -13.67
N ILE A 244 18.00 15.41 -13.97
CA ILE A 244 17.85 16.21 -15.18
C ILE A 244 19.15 16.27 -15.95
#